data_b5416042cb0af0b7fe57e010c97d9577
#
_entry.id   b5416042cb0af0b7fe57e010c97d9577
#
_cell.length_a   1.000
_cell.length_b   1.000
_cell.length_c   1.000
_cell.angle_alpha   90.00
_cell.angle_beta   90.00
_cell.angle_gamma   90.00
#
_symmetry.space_group_name_H-M   'P 1'
#
loop_
_entity.id
_entity.type
_entity.pdbx_description
1 polymer ?
#
loop_
_entity_poly.entity_id
_entity_poly.type
_entity_poly.pdbx_seq_one_letter_code
_entity_poly.pdbx_strand_id
1 'polypeptide(L)'
;FCVFRKFQASAQIARLGVRAPKIGFRLPYALDFIFQGYQANQVNRDIEFWDTKVGQAGGLNNVKTAELDAGISTRMVITKDPENIKAVLTGQFADYGKGETFHQEWKEFLGDSIFTTDGELWSRSRQLIRPMFVRDRIVDTEIFEKHVQKLIPLLGGSHSPSSSKVVDVGSLFFRYTLDAATDYLLGQGTDSLDNPATRFAEAFRYVQQRQAEYFRFG
;
A
#
# COMPACT_ATOMS: atom_id res chain seq x y z
N PHE A 1 32.37 -5.18 0.18
CA PHE A 1 31.61 -3.98 -0.21
C PHE A 1 30.42 -3.71 0.75
N CYS A 2 29.55 -4.68 1.03
CA CYS A 2 28.44 -4.53 1.98
C CYS A 2 28.85 -4.17 3.41
N VAL A 3 29.90 -4.78 3.93
CA VAL A 3 30.43 -4.52 5.29
C VAL A 3 30.92 -3.08 5.42
N PHE A 4 31.61 -2.57 4.42
CA PHE A 4 32.13 -1.21 4.41
C PHE A 4 30.99 -0.17 4.37
N ARG A 5 29.97 -0.38 3.56
CA ARG A 5 28.75 0.47 3.54
C ARG A 5 28.02 0.48 4.87
N LYS A 6 27.91 -0.67 5.54
CA LYS A 6 27.33 -0.78 6.88
C LYS A 6 28.12 -0.01 7.92
N PHE A 7 29.45 -0.09 7.85
CA PHE A 7 30.33 0.66 8.77
C PHE A 7 30.19 2.17 8.56
N GLN A 8 30.18 2.65 7.31
CA GLN A 8 29.96 4.06 7.00
C GLN A 8 28.58 4.55 7.48
N ALA A 9 27.52 3.79 7.21
CA ALA A 9 26.18 4.12 7.67
C ALA A 9 26.10 4.17 9.21
N SER A 10 26.71 3.21 9.90
CA SER A 10 26.77 3.19 11.37
C SER A 10 27.53 4.39 11.94
N ALA A 11 28.62 4.79 11.29
CA ALA A 11 29.40 5.97 11.70
C ALA A 11 28.62 7.28 11.48
N GLN A 12 27.90 7.40 10.38
CA GLN A 12 27.00 8.54 10.12
C GLN A 12 25.86 8.63 11.13
N ILE A 13 25.22 7.51 11.45
CA ILE A 13 24.15 7.44 12.46
C ILE A 13 24.69 7.87 13.85
N ALA A 14 25.89 7.38 14.22
CA ALA A 14 26.50 7.76 15.46
C ALA A 14 26.80 9.29 15.56
N ARG A 15 27.12 9.92 14.43
CA ARG A 15 27.31 11.38 14.36
C ARG A 15 26.00 12.16 14.50
N LEU A 16 24.89 11.62 14.10
CA LEU A 16 23.54 12.24 14.23
C LEU A 16 22.98 12.12 15.66
N GLY A 17 23.64 11.34 16.54
CA GLY A 17 23.43 11.34 17.99
C GLY A 17 22.23 10.52 18.48
N VAL A 18 21.31 10.12 17.62
CA VAL A 18 20.11 9.35 18.02
C VAL A 18 19.87 8.14 17.11
N ARG A 19 19.57 7.01 17.73
CA ARG A 19 19.20 5.78 17.03
C ARG A 19 17.88 5.24 17.58
N ALA A 20 16.99 4.83 16.69
CA ALA A 20 15.77 4.17 17.11
C ALA A 20 16.08 2.82 17.77
N PRO A 21 15.31 2.39 18.78
CA PRO A 21 15.45 1.08 19.39
C PRO A 21 15.30 -0.03 18.34
N LYS A 22 16.07 -1.09 18.47
CA LYS A 22 16.01 -2.21 17.53
C LYS A 22 14.89 -3.18 17.87
N ILE A 23 14.17 -3.62 16.83
CA ILE A 23 13.28 -4.76 16.94
C ILE A 23 14.14 -6.01 17.11
N GLY A 24 13.93 -6.74 18.21
CA GLY A 24 14.64 -7.98 18.49
C GLY A 24 14.06 -9.15 17.71
N PHE A 25 14.92 -10.06 17.28
CA PHE A 25 14.57 -11.37 16.74
C PHE A 25 15.51 -12.44 17.31
N ARG A 26 15.06 -13.70 17.34
CA ARG A 26 15.78 -14.80 17.97
C ARG A 26 16.60 -15.63 16.98
N LEU A 27 16.09 -15.76 15.75
CA LEU A 27 16.74 -16.55 14.71
C LEU A 27 17.58 -15.69 13.78
N PRO A 28 18.67 -16.23 13.20
CA PRO A 28 19.46 -15.54 12.18
C PRO A 28 18.56 -15.04 11.05
N TYR A 29 18.94 -13.91 10.44
CA TYR A 29 18.23 -13.29 9.31
C TYR A 29 16.76 -12.94 9.62
N ALA A 30 16.42 -12.77 10.92
CA ALA A 30 15.07 -12.47 11.38
C ALA A 30 13.99 -13.48 10.90
N LEU A 31 14.35 -14.75 10.74
CA LEU A 31 13.44 -15.80 10.25
C LEU A 31 12.19 -15.97 11.11
N ASP A 32 12.32 -15.86 12.42
CA ASP A 32 11.18 -15.88 13.35
C ASP A 32 10.26 -14.67 13.19
N PHE A 33 10.82 -13.51 12.89
CA PHE A 33 10.08 -12.29 12.61
C PHE A 33 9.31 -12.41 11.28
N ILE A 34 9.96 -12.90 10.21
CA ILE A 34 9.35 -13.14 8.90
C ILE A 34 8.18 -14.13 9.04
N PHE A 35 8.40 -15.24 9.75
CA PHE A 35 7.36 -16.25 9.96
C PHE A 35 6.16 -15.71 10.75
N GLN A 36 6.40 -14.94 11.83
CA GLN A 36 5.33 -14.30 12.60
C GLN A 36 4.56 -13.26 11.75
N GLY A 37 5.27 -12.48 10.92
CA GLY A 37 4.65 -11.55 9.98
C GLY A 37 3.77 -12.26 8.96
N TYR A 38 4.24 -13.37 8.40
CA TYR A 38 3.44 -14.20 7.51
C TYR A 38 2.17 -14.73 8.19
N GLN A 39 2.28 -15.26 9.40
CA GLN A 39 1.12 -15.74 10.17
C GLN A 39 0.10 -14.62 10.45
N ALA A 40 0.58 -13.44 10.85
CA ALA A 40 -0.29 -12.27 11.08
C ALA A 40 -1.03 -11.85 9.80
N ASN A 41 -0.34 -11.89 8.65
CA ASN A 41 -0.92 -11.59 7.36
C ASN A 41 -2.05 -12.55 6.98
N GLN A 42 -1.87 -13.86 7.20
CA GLN A 42 -2.89 -14.88 6.90
C GLN A 42 -4.22 -14.65 7.63
N VAL A 43 -4.17 -13.97 8.78
CA VAL A 43 -5.36 -13.64 9.59
C VAL A 43 -5.70 -12.15 9.58
N ASN A 44 -5.14 -11.37 8.64
CA ASN A 44 -5.36 -9.93 8.47
C ASN A 44 -5.04 -9.10 9.74
N ARG A 45 -3.99 -9.47 10.47
CA ARG A 45 -3.53 -8.76 11.69
C ARG A 45 -2.17 -8.09 11.52
N ASP A 46 -1.82 -7.66 10.32
CA ASP A 46 -0.53 -7.02 10.01
C ASP A 46 -0.29 -5.75 10.85
N ILE A 47 -1.29 -4.89 10.96
CA ILE A 47 -1.16 -3.62 11.70
C ILE A 47 -0.88 -3.89 13.17
N GLU A 48 -1.59 -4.84 13.77
CA GLU A 48 -1.39 -5.23 15.18
C GLU A 48 -0.01 -5.85 15.40
N PHE A 49 0.45 -6.68 14.45
CA PHE A 49 1.80 -7.24 14.47
C PHE A 49 2.85 -6.13 14.50
N TRP A 50 2.79 -5.16 13.58
CA TRP A 50 3.73 -4.05 13.53
C TRP A 50 3.64 -3.16 14.77
N ASP A 51 2.45 -2.83 15.25
CA ASP A 51 2.26 -2.04 16.47
C ASP A 51 2.92 -2.70 17.68
N THR A 52 2.70 -4.01 17.83
CA THR A 52 3.30 -4.81 18.90
C THR A 52 4.82 -4.84 18.80
N LYS A 53 5.38 -5.08 17.60
CA LYS A 53 6.83 -5.14 17.40
C LYS A 53 7.53 -3.82 17.66
N VAL A 54 6.94 -2.72 17.21
CA VAL A 54 7.46 -1.37 17.48
C VAL A 54 7.38 -1.07 18.98
N GLY A 55 6.25 -1.34 19.63
CA GLY A 55 6.09 -1.13 21.06
C GLY A 55 7.10 -1.90 21.92
N GLN A 56 7.34 -3.17 21.57
CA GLN A 56 8.28 -4.04 22.29
C GLN A 56 9.75 -3.64 22.12
N ALA A 57 10.12 -2.97 21.02
CA ALA A 57 11.50 -2.55 20.76
C ALA A 57 12.05 -1.61 21.84
N GLY A 58 11.21 -0.81 22.50
CA GLY A 58 11.58 0.10 23.58
C GLY A 58 11.69 -0.54 24.97
N GLY A 59 11.44 -1.83 25.12
CA GLY A 59 11.38 -2.49 26.41
C GLY A 59 10.21 -1.96 27.26
N LEU A 60 10.51 -1.35 28.41
CA LEU A 60 9.48 -0.75 29.28
C LEU A 60 8.89 0.57 28.74
N ASN A 61 9.58 1.20 27.80
CA ASN A 61 9.13 2.44 27.17
C ASN A 61 8.36 2.10 25.90
N ASN A 62 7.09 2.45 25.84
CA ASN A 62 6.28 2.30 24.62
C ASN A 62 6.77 3.29 23.55
N VAL A 63 7.71 2.84 22.70
CA VAL A 63 8.28 3.67 21.65
C VAL A 63 7.37 3.70 20.42
N LYS A 64 7.43 4.82 19.70
CA LYS A 64 6.66 5.03 18.48
C LYS A 64 7.46 4.83 17.20
N THR A 65 8.79 4.66 17.33
CA THR A 65 9.69 4.46 16.20
C THR A 65 10.69 3.37 16.56
N ALA A 66 10.89 2.41 15.66
CA ALA A 66 11.83 1.31 15.84
C ALA A 66 12.58 0.99 14.56
N GLU A 67 13.76 0.37 14.71
CA GLU A 67 14.63 -0.05 13.62
C GLU A 67 14.62 -1.58 13.51
N LEU A 68 14.41 -2.09 12.29
CA LEU A 68 14.63 -3.49 11.92
C LEU A 68 15.92 -3.58 11.08
N ASP A 69 16.88 -4.36 11.55
CA ASP A 69 18.15 -4.62 10.87
C ASP A 69 18.37 -6.14 10.83
N ALA A 70 17.82 -6.79 9.80
CA ALA A 70 17.94 -8.24 9.63
C ALA A 70 19.33 -8.69 9.16
N GLY A 71 20.25 -7.78 8.97
CA GLY A 71 21.64 -8.11 8.64
C GLY A 71 21.93 -8.33 7.16
N ILE A 72 20.91 -8.45 6.29
CA ILE A 72 21.09 -8.91 4.92
C ILE A 72 21.43 -7.76 3.95
N SER A 73 20.67 -6.68 3.91
CA SER A 73 21.01 -5.55 3.02
C SER A 73 20.36 -4.22 3.41
N THR A 74 19.16 -4.23 3.91
CA THR A 74 18.37 -3.02 4.08
C THR A 74 18.01 -2.80 5.55
N ARG A 75 18.30 -1.60 6.02
CA ARG A 75 17.83 -1.11 7.30
C ARG A 75 16.44 -0.51 7.10
N MET A 76 15.47 -1.00 7.84
CA MET A 76 14.10 -0.49 7.83
C MET A 76 13.83 0.28 9.13
N VAL A 77 13.31 1.49 9.03
CA VAL A 77 12.83 2.27 10.18
C VAL A 77 11.33 2.37 10.08
N ILE A 78 10.65 1.93 11.12
CA ILE A 78 9.18 1.91 11.19
C ILE A 78 8.75 2.92 12.23
N THR A 79 7.85 3.82 11.86
CA THR A 79 7.36 4.85 12.77
C THR A 79 5.83 4.90 12.75
N LYS A 80 5.25 5.06 13.94
CA LYS A 80 3.85 5.42 14.19
C LYS A 80 3.73 6.79 14.87
N ASP A 81 4.84 7.53 14.94
CA ASP A 81 4.87 8.87 15.50
C ASP A 81 4.25 9.87 14.51
N PRO A 82 3.18 10.60 14.89
CA PRO A 82 2.53 11.55 14.00
C PRO A 82 3.44 12.66 13.47
N GLU A 83 4.41 13.13 14.28
CA GLU A 83 5.35 14.18 13.87
C GLU A 83 6.32 13.66 12.80
N ASN A 84 6.82 12.43 12.94
CA ASN A 84 7.66 11.81 11.92
C ASN A 84 6.85 11.56 10.63
N ILE A 85 5.62 11.08 10.74
CA ILE A 85 4.73 10.87 9.58
C ILE A 85 4.49 12.20 8.87
N LYS A 86 4.19 13.26 9.60
CA LYS A 86 4.00 14.60 9.04
C LYS A 86 5.27 15.13 8.37
N ALA A 87 6.43 14.93 8.99
CA ALA A 87 7.71 15.34 8.40
C ALA A 87 7.95 14.65 7.05
N VAL A 88 7.77 13.33 6.98
CA VAL A 88 7.98 12.53 5.76
C VAL A 88 6.97 12.90 4.66
N LEU A 89 5.69 13.07 5.01
CA LEU A 89 4.62 13.26 4.02
C LEU A 89 4.43 14.71 3.59
N THR A 90 4.93 15.68 4.35
CA THR A 90 4.70 17.11 4.08
C THR A 90 5.94 17.98 4.27
N GLY A 91 6.40 18.15 5.52
CA GLY A 91 7.42 19.16 5.87
C GLY A 91 8.77 18.94 5.22
N GLN A 92 9.17 17.70 5.05
CA GLN A 92 10.45 17.29 4.48
C GLN A 92 10.26 16.36 3.28
N PHE A 93 9.15 16.52 2.57
CA PHE A 93 8.78 15.65 1.42
C PHE A 93 9.89 15.53 0.37
N ALA A 94 10.66 16.59 0.15
CA ALA A 94 11.76 16.61 -0.82
C ALA A 94 12.95 15.71 -0.43
N ASP A 95 13.09 15.39 0.86
CA ASP A 95 14.20 14.58 1.38
C ASP A 95 13.90 13.07 1.35
N TYR A 96 12.69 12.71 1.01
CA TYR A 96 12.23 11.31 0.99
C TYR A 96 11.73 10.92 -0.40
N GLY A 97 12.09 9.73 -0.83
CA GLY A 97 11.65 9.13 -2.08
C GLY A 97 11.31 7.66 -1.89
N LYS A 98 10.61 7.08 -2.84
CA LYS A 98 10.31 5.63 -2.87
C LYS A 98 11.56 4.81 -3.16
N GLY A 99 12.46 5.38 -3.95
CA GLY A 99 13.75 4.80 -4.32
C GLY A 99 13.68 3.85 -5.51
N GLU A 100 14.85 3.61 -6.07
CA GLU A 100 15.00 2.81 -7.31
C GLU A 100 14.54 1.36 -7.13
N THR A 101 14.79 0.73 -5.98
CA THR A 101 14.36 -0.64 -5.73
C THR A 101 12.84 -0.76 -5.81
N PHE A 102 12.11 0.14 -5.16
CA PHE A 102 10.65 0.17 -5.23
C PHE A 102 10.17 0.40 -6.67
N HIS A 103 10.79 1.32 -7.40
CA HIS A 103 10.46 1.59 -8.80
C HIS A 103 10.60 0.33 -9.66
N GLN A 104 11.73 -0.36 -9.58
CA GLN A 104 11.99 -1.57 -10.37
C GLN A 104 11.01 -2.71 -10.04
N GLU A 105 10.66 -2.89 -8.77
CA GLU A 105 9.72 -3.93 -8.35
C GLU A 105 8.28 -3.70 -8.83
N TRP A 106 7.86 -2.42 -8.92
CA TRP A 106 6.48 -2.07 -9.26
C TRP A 106 6.27 -1.60 -10.70
N LYS A 107 7.35 -1.33 -11.44
CA LYS A 107 7.32 -0.77 -12.79
C LYS A 107 6.55 -1.65 -13.78
N GLU A 108 6.69 -2.96 -13.71
CA GLU A 108 6.01 -3.90 -14.60
C GLU A 108 4.48 -3.81 -14.49
N PHE A 109 3.98 -3.49 -13.31
CA PHE A 109 2.54 -3.37 -13.06
C PHE A 109 2.03 -1.95 -13.19
N LEU A 110 2.70 -0.97 -12.59
CA LEU A 110 2.20 0.41 -12.48
C LEU A 110 2.89 1.38 -13.44
N GLY A 111 3.87 0.92 -14.22
CA GLY A 111 4.63 1.78 -15.14
C GLY A 111 5.40 2.88 -14.42
N ASP A 112 5.82 3.89 -15.18
CA ASP A 112 6.46 5.10 -14.65
C ASP A 112 5.40 6.12 -14.17
N SER A 113 4.68 5.76 -13.12
CA SER A 113 3.55 6.52 -12.59
C SER A 113 3.89 7.30 -11.32
N ILE A 114 2.93 8.10 -10.83
CA ILE A 114 3.04 8.79 -9.54
C ILE A 114 3.27 7.82 -8.37
N PHE A 115 2.94 6.54 -8.53
CA PHE A 115 3.08 5.54 -7.48
C PHE A 115 4.47 4.94 -7.41
N THR A 116 5.23 4.97 -8.50
CA THR A 116 6.49 4.25 -8.65
C THR A 116 7.71 5.14 -8.80
N THR A 117 7.52 6.37 -9.28
CA THR A 117 8.62 7.30 -9.58
C THR A 117 8.81 8.36 -8.52
N ASP A 118 9.99 8.98 -8.51
CA ASP A 118 10.36 10.13 -7.69
C ASP A 118 10.82 11.32 -8.55
N GLY A 119 11.03 12.47 -7.92
CA GLY A 119 11.63 13.64 -8.54
C GLY A 119 10.85 14.17 -9.74
N GLU A 120 11.54 14.40 -10.86
CA GLU A 120 10.97 15.00 -12.05
C GLU A 120 9.94 14.10 -12.75
N LEU A 121 10.19 12.80 -12.83
CA LEU A 121 9.24 11.84 -13.41
C LEU A 121 7.92 11.81 -12.61
N TRP A 122 8.01 11.80 -11.30
CA TRP A 122 6.83 11.93 -10.44
C TRP A 122 6.09 13.24 -10.66
N SER A 123 6.83 14.36 -10.76
CA SER A 123 6.25 15.69 -10.97
C SER A 123 5.48 15.77 -12.28
N ARG A 124 6.04 15.23 -13.38
CA ARG A 124 5.39 15.16 -14.69
C ARG A 124 4.11 14.32 -14.64
N SER A 125 4.18 13.12 -14.06
CA SER A 125 3.03 12.23 -13.91
C SER A 125 1.91 12.89 -13.08
N ARG A 126 2.30 13.60 -11.99
CA ARG A 126 1.36 14.36 -11.16
C ARG A 126 0.69 15.50 -11.91
N GLN A 127 1.43 16.24 -12.74
CA GLN A 127 0.88 17.32 -13.55
C GLN A 127 -0.16 16.82 -14.56
N LEU A 128 0.06 15.66 -15.17
CA LEU A 128 -0.90 15.05 -16.09
C LEU A 128 -2.21 14.66 -15.41
N ILE A 129 -2.13 14.12 -14.20
CA ILE A 129 -3.30 13.57 -13.50
C ILE A 129 -4.07 14.65 -12.68
N ARG A 130 -3.39 15.71 -12.26
CA ARG A 130 -3.95 16.76 -11.40
C ARG A 130 -5.25 17.39 -11.93
N PRO A 131 -5.41 17.67 -13.24
CA PRO A 131 -6.65 18.24 -13.77
C PRO A 131 -7.88 17.36 -13.57
N MET A 132 -7.71 16.03 -13.37
CA MET A 132 -8.81 15.11 -13.11
C MET A 132 -9.36 15.25 -11.68
N PHE A 133 -8.59 15.85 -10.76
CA PHE A 133 -8.94 16.00 -9.33
C PHE A 133 -9.24 17.46 -8.94
N VAL A 134 -9.55 18.32 -9.90
CA VAL A 134 -10.05 19.68 -9.58
C VAL A 134 -11.49 19.61 -9.11
N ARG A 135 -11.89 20.59 -8.29
CA ARG A 135 -13.19 20.61 -7.61
C ARG A 135 -14.36 20.39 -8.57
N ASP A 136 -14.37 21.08 -9.68
CA ASP A 136 -15.48 21.04 -10.66
C ASP A 136 -15.67 19.66 -11.30
N ARG A 137 -14.60 18.88 -11.41
CA ARG A 137 -14.66 17.49 -11.88
C ARG A 137 -15.10 16.52 -10.78
N ILE A 138 -14.66 16.75 -9.52
CA ILE A 138 -14.98 15.87 -8.39
C ILE A 138 -16.44 15.99 -7.98
N VAL A 139 -17.09 17.15 -8.17
CA VAL A 139 -18.52 17.35 -7.84
C VAL A 139 -19.46 16.76 -8.88
N ASP A 140 -18.95 16.38 -10.06
CA ASP A 140 -19.73 15.64 -11.04
C ASP A 140 -19.88 14.20 -10.58
N THR A 141 -21.05 13.91 -10.00
CA THR A 141 -21.37 12.60 -9.44
C THR A 141 -22.14 11.69 -10.41
N GLU A 142 -22.47 12.16 -11.62
CA GLU A 142 -23.29 11.41 -12.58
C GLU A 142 -22.67 10.06 -12.95
N ILE A 143 -21.33 10.02 -13.15
CA ILE A 143 -20.60 8.79 -13.45
C ILE A 143 -20.74 7.78 -12.30
N PHE A 144 -20.56 8.26 -11.07
CA PHE A 144 -20.68 7.40 -9.88
C PHE A 144 -22.10 6.91 -9.67
N GLU A 145 -23.10 7.79 -9.85
CA GLU A 145 -24.52 7.44 -9.76
C GLU A 145 -24.89 6.37 -10.78
N LYS A 146 -24.46 6.49 -12.03
CA LYS A 146 -24.65 5.48 -13.08
C LYS A 146 -24.22 4.09 -12.63
N HIS A 147 -23.04 3.97 -12.00
CA HIS A 147 -22.51 2.69 -11.52
C HIS A 147 -23.16 2.24 -10.20
N VAL A 148 -23.59 3.17 -9.34
CA VAL A 148 -24.38 2.85 -8.12
C VAL A 148 -25.71 2.23 -8.50
N GLN A 149 -26.40 2.76 -9.51
CA GLN A 149 -27.68 2.19 -9.99
C GLN A 149 -27.54 0.76 -10.52
N LYS A 150 -26.37 0.38 -11.04
CA LYS A 150 -26.06 -1.02 -11.40
C LYS A 150 -25.73 -1.87 -10.16
N LEU A 151 -25.12 -1.28 -9.12
CA LEU A 151 -24.73 -2.00 -7.91
C LEU A 151 -25.92 -2.34 -7.00
N ILE A 152 -26.87 -1.41 -6.81
CA ILE A 152 -28.01 -1.56 -5.88
C ILE A 152 -28.80 -2.87 -6.11
N PRO A 153 -29.20 -3.24 -7.34
CA PRO A 153 -29.90 -4.50 -7.57
C PRO A 153 -29.11 -5.74 -7.19
N LEU A 154 -27.78 -5.68 -7.32
CA LEU A 154 -26.88 -6.79 -6.97
C LEU A 154 -26.73 -6.98 -5.46
N LEU A 155 -26.84 -5.89 -4.68
CA LEU A 155 -26.83 -5.92 -3.21
C LEU A 155 -28.17 -6.34 -2.63
N GLY A 156 -29.29 -5.88 -3.24
CA GLY A 156 -30.62 -6.02 -2.67
C GLY A 156 -31.26 -7.40 -2.80
N GLY A 157 -30.71 -8.28 -3.63
CA GLY A 157 -31.41 -9.53 -3.98
C GLY A 157 -32.82 -9.28 -4.53
N SER A 158 -33.35 -10.09 -5.38
CA SER A 158 -34.76 -9.98 -5.84
C SER A 158 -35.68 -9.80 -4.64
N HIS A 159 -36.59 -8.86 -4.70
CA HIS A 159 -37.61 -8.51 -3.68
C HIS A 159 -38.53 -9.69 -3.26
N SER A 160 -38.06 -10.92 -3.32
CA SER A 160 -38.78 -12.10 -2.87
C SER A 160 -38.39 -12.43 -1.43
N PRO A 161 -39.30 -12.36 -0.47
CA PRO A 161 -39.02 -12.64 0.95
C PRO A 161 -38.49 -14.04 1.25
N SER A 162 -38.48 -14.92 0.25
CA SER A 162 -38.16 -16.33 0.38
C SER A 162 -36.73 -16.72 -0.05
N SER A 163 -35.91 -15.78 -0.55
CA SER A 163 -34.52 -16.09 -0.93
C SER A 163 -33.53 -15.08 -0.33
N SER A 164 -33.14 -15.30 0.91
CA SER A 164 -31.95 -14.63 1.47
C SER A 164 -30.70 -15.20 0.79
N LYS A 165 -30.29 -14.59 -0.32
CA LYS A 165 -29.01 -14.93 -0.95
C LYS A 165 -27.90 -14.20 -0.22
N VAL A 166 -26.93 -14.95 0.29
CA VAL A 166 -25.69 -14.36 0.81
C VAL A 166 -24.89 -13.76 -0.34
N VAL A 167 -24.52 -12.50 -0.24
CA VAL A 167 -23.82 -11.75 -1.28
C VAL A 167 -22.42 -11.40 -0.77
N ASP A 168 -21.40 -11.64 -1.59
CA ASP A 168 -20.03 -11.15 -1.35
C ASP A 168 -19.95 -9.67 -1.71
N VAL A 169 -20.15 -8.84 -0.69
CA VAL A 169 -20.12 -7.38 -0.81
C VAL A 169 -18.73 -6.89 -1.25
N GLY A 170 -17.65 -7.51 -0.77
CA GLY A 170 -16.28 -7.13 -1.14
C GLY A 170 -16.03 -7.24 -2.65
N SER A 171 -16.46 -8.34 -3.26
CA SER A 171 -16.35 -8.55 -4.70
C SER A 171 -17.19 -7.55 -5.50
N LEU A 172 -18.40 -7.21 -5.03
CA LEU A 172 -19.26 -6.24 -5.69
C LEU A 172 -18.69 -4.82 -5.63
N PHE A 173 -18.18 -4.39 -4.48
CA PHE A 173 -17.55 -3.08 -4.34
C PHE A 173 -16.26 -2.97 -5.14
N PHE A 174 -15.46 -4.03 -5.23
CA PHE A 174 -14.28 -4.05 -6.10
C PHE A 174 -14.67 -3.77 -7.57
N ARG A 175 -15.70 -4.44 -8.08
CA ARG A 175 -16.19 -4.23 -9.45
C ARG A 175 -16.76 -2.82 -9.64
N TYR A 176 -17.55 -2.35 -8.68
CA TYR A 176 -18.07 -0.98 -8.70
C TYR A 176 -16.95 0.06 -8.77
N THR A 177 -15.96 -0.03 -7.89
CA THR A 177 -14.86 0.94 -7.88
C THR A 177 -14.01 0.85 -9.14
N LEU A 178 -13.83 -0.33 -9.70
CA LEU A 178 -13.10 -0.53 -10.95
C LEU A 178 -13.84 0.12 -12.12
N ASP A 179 -15.14 -0.14 -12.27
CA ASP A 179 -15.95 0.42 -13.34
C ASP A 179 -16.05 1.95 -13.23
N ALA A 180 -16.32 2.47 -12.04
CA ALA A 180 -16.42 3.91 -11.80
C ALA A 180 -15.08 4.63 -12.01
N ALA A 181 -13.96 4.06 -11.54
CA ALA A 181 -12.65 4.67 -11.71
C ALA A 181 -12.19 4.68 -13.17
N THR A 182 -12.40 3.60 -13.91
CA THR A 182 -12.04 3.54 -15.34
C THR A 182 -12.93 4.45 -16.18
N ASP A 183 -14.22 4.54 -15.90
CA ASP A 183 -15.13 5.48 -16.56
C ASP A 183 -14.72 6.94 -16.27
N TYR A 184 -14.45 7.27 -15.02
CA TYR A 184 -14.03 8.61 -14.61
C TYR A 184 -12.67 9.03 -15.19
N LEU A 185 -11.66 8.16 -15.15
CA LEU A 185 -10.30 8.50 -15.55
C LEU A 185 -10.05 8.31 -17.05
N LEU A 186 -10.65 7.30 -17.66
CA LEU A 186 -10.40 6.91 -19.05
C LEU A 186 -11.57 7.18 -19.99
N GLY A 187 -12.73 7.57 -19.45
CA GLY A 187 -13.96 7.81 -20.23
C GLY A 187 -14.69 6.55 -20.66
N GLN A 188 -14.28 5.38 -20.17
CA GLN A 188 -14.94 4.10 -20.47
C GLN A 188 -14.78 3.14 -19.29
N GLY A 189 -15.90 2.67 -18.76
CA GLY A 189 -15.92 1.63 -17.72
C GLY A 189 -15.57 0.24 -18.24
N THR A 190 -15.17 -0.65 -17.35
CA THR A 190 -14.86 -2.06 -17.70
C THR A 190 -16.09 -2.95 -17.75
N ASP A 191 -17.26 -2.43 -17.35
CA ASP A 191 -18.56 -3.15 -17.27
C ASP A 191 -18.49 -4.44 -16.44
N SER A 192 -17.61 -4.45 -15.42
CA SER A 192 -17.41 -5.62 -14.57
C SER A 192 -18.58 -5.90 -13.63
N LEU A 193 -19.45 -4.92 -13.35
CA LEU A 193 -20.71 -5.13 -12.62
C LEU A 193 -21.71 -5.95 -13.45
N ASP A 194 -21.80 -5.68 -14.74
CA ASP A 194 -22.72 -6.40 -15.65
C ASP A 194 -22.11 -7.76 -16.06
N ASN A 195 -20.81 -7.81 -16.28
CA ASN A 195 -20.08 -9.02 -16.64
C ASN A 195 -18.95 -9.32 -15.67
N PRO A 196 -19.19 -10.15 -14.64
CA PRO A 196 -18.20 -10.48 -13.62
C PRO A 196 -16.90 -11.14 -14.13
N ALA A 197 -16.97 -11.78 -15.29
CA ALA A 197 -15.86 -12.50 -15.91
C ALA A 197 -15.10 -11.66 -16.96
N THR A 198 -15.07 -10.34 -16.82
CA THR A 198 -14.24 -9.53 -17.72
C THR A 198 -12.75 -9.87 -17.50
N ARG A 199 -12.07 -10.18 -18.61
CA ARG A 199 -10.63 -10.53 -18.58
C ARG A 199 -9.79 -9.45 -17.90
N PHE A 200 -10.16 -8.18 -18.04
CA PHE A 200 -9.45 -7.08 -17.41
C PHE A 200 -9.59 -7.12 -15.89
N ALA A 201 -10.80 -7.27 -15.35
CA ALA A 201 -11.02 -7.31 -13.89
C ALA A 201 -10.30 -8.49 -13.22
N GLU A 202 -10.34 -9.67 -13.87
CA GLU A 202 -9.64 -10.86 -13.39
C GLU A 202 -8.11 -10.67 -13.41
N ALA A 203 -7.56 -10.19 -14.53
CA ALA A 203 -6.14 -9.93 -14.67
C ALA A 203 -5.66 -8.87 -13.68
N PHE A 204 -6.39 -7.77 -13.52
CA PHE A 204 -6.05 -6.69 -12.60
C PHE A 204 -5.99 -7.18 -11.15
N ARG A 205 -7.02 -7.93 -10.71
CA ARG A 205 -7.04 -8.54 -9.37
C ARG A 205 -5.89 -9.52 -9.15
N TYR A 206 -5.64 -10.39 -10.14
CA TYR A 206 -4.55 -11.36 -10.07
C TYR A 206 -3.19 -10.67 -9.91
N VAL A 207 -2.90 -9.67 -10.74
CA VAL A 207 -1.62 -8.94 -10.68
C VAL A 207 -1.46 -8.21 -9.36
N GLN A 208 -2.52 -7.54 -8.85
CA GLN A 208 -2.47 -6.89 -7.56
C GLN A 208 -2.11 -7.85 -6.41
N GLN A 209 -2.75 -9.03 -6.38
CA GLN A 209 -2.47 -10.04 -5.37
C GLN A 209 -1.02 -10.54 -5.45
N ARG A 210 -0.57 -10.91 -6.67
CA ARG A 210 0.79 -11.41 -6.88
C ARG A 210 1.85 -10.36 -6.54
N GLN A 211 1.63 -9.12 -6.93
CA GLN A 211 2.56 -8.04 -6.62
C GLN A 211 2.62 -7.74 -5.12
N ALA A 212 1.49 -7.78 -4.43
CA ALA A 212 1.46 -7.60 -2.98
C ALA A 212 2.19 -8.74 -2.23
N GLU A 213 2.04 -9.99 -2.68
CA GLU A 213 2.79 -11.13 -2.14
C GLU A 213 4.29 -10.98 -2.39
N TYR A 214 4.68 -10.65 -3.62
CA TYR A 214 6.08 -10.44 -4.01
C TYR A 214 6.74 -9.34 -3.16
N PHE A 215 6.09 -8.19 -3.01
CA PHE A 215 6.61 -7.08 -2.21
C PHE A 215 6.78 -7.41 -0.72
N ARG A 216 5.93 -8.28 -0.19
CA ARG A 216 5.97 -8.66 1.23
C ARG A 216 7.00 -9.73 1.55
N PHE A 217 7.20 -10.67 0.66
CA PHE A 217 7.97 -11.88 0.93
C PHE A 217 9.16 -12.07 -0.03
N GLY A 218 9.29 -11.26 -1.09
CA GLY A 218 10.42 -11.11 -2.01
C GLY A 218 10.72 -12.28 -2.85
#